data_87b55bbf83cef101cda4aba181bc4b37
#
_entry.id   87b55bbf83cef101cda4aba181bc4b37
#
_cell.length_a   1.000
_cell.length_b   1.000
_cell.length_c   1.000
_cell.angle_alpha   90.00
_cell.angle_beta   90.00
_cell.angle_gamma   90.00
#
_symmetry.space_group_name_H-M   'P 1'
#
loop_
_entity.id
_entity.type
_entity.pdbx_description
1 polymer ?
#
loop_
_entity_poly.entity_id
_entity_poly.type
_entity_poly.pdbx_seq_one_letter_code
_entity_poly.pdbx_strand_id
1 'polypeptide(L)'
;MDNQDQLIHNQALKMQQQDQLIQNQAEKIEELERKGMALRGRLGFSVDSAPTCEHWAMYGANQNGEYLVDPDGYMHGDPPFMAYCDFSTKSTEVLHDSEDQISFPRCSGTGCRHEHLITYQATDTQIESLKSLSQGCKQTITFGCFLAPMKWYSVHHGWWTDRSGNPQYCTDCQCNSKKPVWMEDEISTEDFNLLPMKSFVYGPLKGFD
;
A
#
# COMPACT_ATOMS: atom_id res chain seq x y z
N MET A 1 -52.61 -40.61 26.69
CA MET A 1 -51.58 -39.66 26.22
C MET A 1 -52.08 -38.32 26.64
N ASP A 2 -51.36 -37.69 27.54
CA ASP A 2 -51.68 -36.39 28.11
C ASP A 2 -51.45 -35.28 27.07
N ASN A 3 -52.23 -34.20 27.11
CA ASN A 3 -52.17 -33.09 26.18
C ASN A 3 -50.73 -32.48 26.16
N GLN A 4 -49.98 -32.64 27.26
CA GLN A 4 -48.65 -32.24 27.46
C GLN A 4 -47.63 -33.08 26.67
N ASP A 5 -47.85 -34.41 26.60
CA ASP A 5 -47.01 -35.34 25.83
C ASP A 5 -47.08 -35.05 24.31
N GLN A 6 -48.26 -34.69 23.81
CA GLN A 6 -48.46 -34.32 22.41
C GLN A 6 -47.75 -32.99 22.07
N LEU A 7 -47.73 -32.04 22.99
CA LEU A 7 -47.08 -30.76 22.78
C LEU A 7 -45.55 -30.94 22.70
N ILE A 8 -44.99 -31.75 23.62
CA ILE A 8 -43.53 -32.07 23.62
C ILE A 8 -43.14 -32.80 22.33
N HIS A 9 -43.93 -33.76 21.90
CA HIS A 9 -43.67 -34.50 20.66
C HIS A 9 -43.67 -33.58 19.43
N ASN A 10 -44.64 -32.66 19.33
CA ASN A 10 -44.73 -31.70 18.25
C ASN A 10 -43.55 -30.68 18.25
N GLN A 11 -43.07 -30.29 19.43
CA GLN A 11 -41.89 -29.44 19.55
C GLN A 11 -40.62 -30.16 19.10
N ALA A 12 -40.44 -31.42 19.49
CA ALA A 12 -39.33 -32.25 19.08
C ALA A 12 -39.27 -32.43 17.55
N LEU A 13 -40.41 -32.67 16.90
CA LEU A 13 -40.52 -32.75 15.44
C LEU A 13 -40.11 -31.43 14.75
N LYS A 14 -40.57 -30.29 15.29
CA LYS A 14 -40.17 -28.97 14.74
C LYS A 14 -38.68 -28.69 14.89
N MET A 15 -38.06 -29.01 16.02
CA MET A 15 -36.62 -28.89 16.21
C MET A 15 -35.87 -29.77 15.21
N GLN A 16 -36.28 -31.01 15.01
CA GLN A 16 -35.62 -31.90 14.04
C GLN A 16 -35.73 -31.39 12.60
N GLN A 17 -36.85 -30.76 12.22
CA GLN A 17 -37.03 -30.12 10.93
C GLN A 17 -36.14 -28.88 10.78
N GLN A 18 -35.97 -28.07 11.84
CA GLN A 18 -35.08 -26.93 11.85
C GLN A 18 -33.62 -27.34 11.73
N ASP A 19 -33.18 -28.37 12.44
CA ASP A 19 -31.82 -28.90 12.38
C ASP A 19 -31.51 -29.41 10.97
N GLN A 20 -32.42 -30.09 10.31
CA GLN A 20 -32.27 -30.53 8.93
C GLN A 20 -32.15 -29.37 7.94
N LEU A 21 -32.95 -28.30 8.16
CA LEU A 21 -32.87 -27.09 7.32
C LEU A 21 -31.52 -26.37 7.48
N ILE A 22 -31.03 -26.25 8.72
CA ILE A 22 -29.72 -25.65 9.02
C ILE A 22 -28.59 -26.45 8.34
N GLN A 23 -28.67 -27.78 8.41
CA GLN A 23 -27.67 -28.65 7.79
C GLN A 23 -27.64 -28.50 6.25
N ASN A 24 -28.82 -28.47 5.63
CA ASN A 24 -28.95 -28.24 4.18
C ASN A 24 -28.42 -26.83 3.76
N GLN A 25 -28.62 -25.82 4.60
CA GLN A 25 -28.10 -24.49 4.34
C GLN A 25 -26.57 -24.45 4.47
N ALA A 26 -26.01 -25.13 5.48
CA ALA A 26 -24.57 -25.24 5.66
C ALA A 26 -23.88 -25.92 4.44
N GLU A 27 -24.43 -27.05 3.98
CA GLU A 27 -23.91 -27.73 2.77
C GLU A 27 -24.00 -26.84 1.53
N LYS A 28 -25.06 -26.03 1.41
CA LYS A 28 -25.20 -25.10 0.28
C LYS A 28 -24.20 -23.95 0.31
N ILE A 29 -23.91 -23.43 1.50
CA ILE A 29 -22.86 -22.41 1.70
C ILE A 29 -21.51 -22.97 1.30
N GLU A 30 -21.14 -24.16 1.79
CA GLU A 30 -19.87 -24.82 1.46
C GLU A 30 -19.73 -25.09 -0.06
N GLU A 31 -20.83 -25.51 -0.72
CA GLU A 31 -20.85 -25.69 -2.18
C GLU A 31 -20.61 -24.36 -2.92
N LEU A 32 -21.24 -23.26 -2.47
CA LEU A 32 -21.08 -21.94 -3.08
C LEU A 32 -19.66 -21.38 -2.86
N GLU A 33 -19.09 -21.56 -1.68
CA GLU A 33 -17.70 -21.19 -1.39
C GLU A 33 -16.74 -21.96 -2.28
N ARG A 34 -16.90 -23.27 -2.41
CA ARG A 34 -16.07 -24.11 -3.31
C ARG A 34 -16.19 -23.68 -4.78
N LYS A 35 -17.39 -23.34 -5.26
CA LYS A 35 -17.59 -22.83 -6.62
C LYS A 35 -16.96 -21.46 -6.81
N GLY A 36 -17.05 -20.58 -5.80
CA GLY A 36 -16.40 -19.29 -5.77
C GLY A 36 -14.88 -19.43 -5.85
N MET A 37 -14.29 -20.32 -5.07
CA MET A 37 -12.86 -20.63 -5.12
C MET A 37 -12.42 -21.18 -6.50
N ALA A 38 -13.18 -22.12 -7.07
CA ALA A 38 -12.88 -22.68 -8.39
C ALA A 38 -12.99 -21.64 -9.51
N LEU A 39 -13.91 -20.68 -9.40
CA LEU A 39 -14.06 -19.59 -10.36
C LEU A 39 -12.88 -18.60 -10.24
N ARG A 40 -12.46 -18.25 -9.02
CA ARG A 40 -11.29 -17.40 -8.75
C ARG A 40 -10.02 -18.03 -9.34
N GLY A 41 -9.78 -19.32 -9.12
CA GLY A 41 -8.64 -20.04 -9.71
C GLY A 41 -8.66 -20.03 -11.24
N ARG A 42 -9.84 -20.12 -11.89
CA ARG A 42 -9.98 -20.01 -13.35
C ARG A 42 -9.69 -18.62 -13.91
N LEU A 43 -9.90 -17.58 -13.09
CA LEU A 43 -9.61 -16.18 -13.42
C LEU A 43 -8.15 -15.79 -13.15
N GLY A 44 -7.33 -16.75 -12.68
CA GLY A 44 -5.91 -16.53 -12.38
C GLY A 44 -5.66 -15.82 -11.04
N PHE A 45 -6.63 -15.81 -10.14
CA PHE A 45 -6.46 -15.24 -8.81
C PHE A 45 -6.20 -16.35 -7.78
N SER A 46 -5.24 -16.14 -6.90
CA SER A 46 -5.10 -16.95 -5.69
C SER A 46 -6.34 -16.77 -4.80
N VAL A 47 -6.71 -17.82 -4.07
CA VAL A 47 -7.79 -17.76 -3.07
C VAL A 47 -7.48 -16.73 -1.99
N ASP A 48 -6.19 -16.47 -1.76
CA ASP A 48 -5.67 -15.65 -0.67
C ASP A 48 -5.12 -14.30 -1.12
N SER A 49 -5.18 -13.97 -2.42
CA SER A 49 -4.68 -12.71 -2.97
C SER A 49 -5.55 -12.18 -4.10
N ALA A 50 -5.47 -10.89 -4.37
CA ALA A 50 -6.12 -10.22 -5.49
C ALA A 50 -5.14 -9.28 -6.20
N PRO A 51 -5.33 -8.93 -7.48
CA PRO A 51 -4.39 -8.06 -8.19
C PRO A 51 -4.23 -6.67 -7.58
N THR A 52 -5.30 -6.11 -7.03
CA THR A 52 -5.34 -4.78 -6.40
C THR A 52 -6.38 -4.74 -5.28
N CYS A 53 -6.36 -3.69 -4.48
CA CYS A 53 -7.39 -3.43 -3.48
C CYS A 53 -8.79 -3.22 -4.09
N GLU A 54 -8.90 -2.67 -5.30
CA GLU A 54 -10.18 -2.59 -6.00
C GLU A 54 -10.75 -3.98 -6.30
N HIS A 55 -9.92 -4.95 -6.67
CA HIS A 55 -10.36 -6.34 -6.85
C HIS A 55 -10.80 -6.97 -5.52
N TRP A 56 -10.11 -6.67 -4.41
CA TRP A 56 -10.56 -7.07 -3.08
C TRP A 56 -11.95 -6.50 -2.75
N ALA A 57 -12.21 -5.24 -3.09
CA ALA A 57 -13.53 -4.64 -2.93
C ALA A 57 -14.60 -5.36 -3.76
N MET A 58 -14.29 -5.78 -4.99
CA MET A 58 -15.18 -6.60 -5.82
C MET A 58 -15.48 -7.97 -5.20
N TYR A 59 -14.58 -8.49 -4.37
CA TYR A 59 -14.79 -9.75 -3.61
C TYR A 59 -15.50 -9.54 -2.28
N GLY A 60 -15.94 -8.30 -1.98
CA GLY A 60 -16.71 -7.95 -0.80
C GLY A 60 -15.90 -7.43 0.39
N ALA A 61 -14.58 -7.25 0.25
CA ALA A 61 -13.78 -6.57 1.26
C ALA A 61 -14.18 -5.08 1.33
N ASN A 62 -14.35 -4.57 2.55
CA ASN A 62 -14.81 -3.19 2.78
C ASN A 62 -14.20 -2.54 4.03
N GLN A 63 -13.27 -3.21 4.70
CA GLN A 63 -12.57 -2.69 5.87
C GLN A 63 -11.14 -2.36 5.47
N ASN A 64 -10.74 -1.11 5.67
CA ASN A 64 -9.36 -0.68 5.44
C ASN A 64 -8.38 -1.53 6.26
N GLY A 65 -7.24 -1.85 5.67
CA GLY A 65 -6.22 -2.68 6.32
C GLY A 65 -5.26 -3.33 5.33
N GLU A 66 -4.44 -4.22 5.83
CA GLU A 66 -3.46 -4.94 5.04
C GLU A 66 -4.09 -6.18 4.36
N TYR A 67 -3.85 -6.30 3.06
CA TYR A 67 -4.32 -7.41 2.23
C TYR A 67 -3.20 -7.93 1.34
N LEU A 68 -3.27 -9.21 1.03
CA LEU A 68 -2.32 -9.84 0.12
C LEU A 68 -2.66 -9.45 -1.33
N VAL A 69 -1.71 -8.82 -2.01
CA VAL A 69 -1.86 -8.31 -3.38
C VAL A 69 -0.89 -9.02 -4.32
N ASP A 70 -1.39 -9.42 -5.49
CA ASP A 70 -0.68 -10.18 -6.51
C ASP A 70 -0.94 -9.56 -7.89
N PRO A 71 -0.26 -8.46 -8.25
CA PRO A 71 -0.59 -7.70 -9.45
C PRO A 71 -0.15 -8.36 -10.76
N ASP A 72 0.79 -9.28 -10.72
CA ASP A 72 1.24 -10.06 -11.89
C ASP A 72 0.49 -11.38 -12.05
N GLY A 73 -0.32 -11.76 -11.05
CA GLY A 73 -1.28 -12.87 -11.12
C GLY A 73 -0.75 -14.19 -10.58
N TYR A 74 -1.69 -15.03 -10.18
CA TYR A 74 -1.41 -16.32 -9.57
C TYR A 74 -0.46 -17.18 -10.38
N MET A 75 0.60 -17.68 -9.72
CA MET A 75 1.68 -18.49 -10.30
C MET A 75 2.51 -17.79 -11.41
N HIS A 76 2.43 -16.48 -11.53
CA HIS A 76 3.26 -15.68 -12.42
C HIS A 76 4.12 -14.72 -11.61
N GLY A 77 5.33 -14.44 -12.09
CA GLY A 77 6.22 -13.44 -11.49
C GLY A 77 6.63 -13.73 -10.05
N ASP A 78 6.52 -12.71 -9.21
CA ASP A 78 6.93 -12.75 -7.80
C ASP A 78 5.76 -13.20 -6.89
N PRO A 79 6.05 -13.78 -5.70
CA PRO A 79 5.01 -14.13 -4.73
C PRO A 79 4.18 -12.92 -4.30
N PRO A 80 2.88 -13.09 -3.96
CA PRO A 80 2.05 -12.00 -3.43
C PRO A 80 2.71 -11.25 -2.29
N PHE A 81 2.45 -9.95 -2.17
CA PHE A 81 2.97 -9.10 -1.09
C PHE A 81 1.85 -8.40 -0.32
N MET A 82 2.15 -7.96 0.91
CA MET A 82 1.20 -7.20 1.73
C MET A 82 1.16 -5.75 1.28
N ALA A 83 -0.05 -5.24 1.02
CA ALA A 83 -0.32 -3.86 0.72
C ALA A 83 -1.45 -3.34 1.61
N TYR A 84 -1.44 -2.06 1.94
CA TYR A 84 -2.56 -1.46 2.65
C TYR A 84 -3.65 -1.04 1.67
N CYS A 85 -4.87 -1.49 1.92
CA CYS A 85 -6.05 -1.17 1.14
C CYS A 85 -6.88 -0.08 1.82
N ASP A 86 -7.03 1.06 1.15
CA ASP A 86 -8.06 2.04 1.51
C ASP A 86 -9.24 1.89 0.54
N PHE A 87 -10.32 1.31 1.03
CA PHE A 87 -11.53 1.07 0.23
C PHE A 87 -12.38 2.32 0.02
N SER A 88 -12.14 3.39 0.78
CA SER A 88 -12.84 4.66 0.57
C SER A 88 -12.35 5.36 -0.71
N THR A 89 -11.08 5.26 -1.00
CA THR A 89 -10.42 5.80 -2.20
C THR A 89 -10.16 4.74 -3.26
N LYS A 90 -10.32 3.46 -2.92
CA LYS A 90 -9.97 2.28 -3.73
C LYS A 90 -8.47 2.24 -4.07
N SER A 91 -7.63 2.78 -3.19
CA SER A 91 -6.19 2.80 -3.37
C SER A 91 -5.52 1.54 -2.83
N THR A 92 -4.43 1.17 -3.50
CA THR A 92 -3.49 0.13 -3.06
C THR A 92 -2.18 0.83 -2.69
N GLU A 93 -1.84 0.82 -1.40
CA GLU A 93 -0.64 1.46 -0.90
C GLU A 93 0.47 0.42 -0.71
N VAL A 94 1.59 0.64 -1.37
CA VAL A 94 2.77 -0.20 -1.22
C VAL A 94 3.54 0.27 0.00
N LEU A 95 3.58 -0.58 1.04
CA LEU A 95 4.28 -0.28 2.29
C LEU A 95 5.79 -0.20 2.09
N HIS A 96 6.45 0.64 2.89
CA HIS A 96 7.90 0.84 2.84
C HIS A 96 8.46 1.15 4.23
N ASP A 97 9.80 1.15 4.36
CA ASP A 97 10.51 1.35 5.62
C ASP A 97 10.63 2.82 6.08
N SER A 98 10.07 3.75 5.32
CA SER A 98 10.23 5.20 5.52
C SER A 98 8.91 5.90 5.84
N GLU A 99 7.95 5.19 6.43
CA GLU A 99 6.66 5.76 6.86
C GLU A 99 6.79 6.58 8.15
N ASP A 100 7.76 6.22 8.99
CA ASP A 100 8.09 6.95 10.21
C ASP A 100 9.02 8.14 9.92
N GLN A 101 9.05 9.08 10.85
CA GLN A 101 9.92 10.25 10.75
C GLN A 101 11.39 9.86 10.85
N ILE A 102 12.16 10.19 9.80
CA ILE A 102 13.61 9.98 9.72
C ILE A 102 14.33 11.30 9.95
N SER A 103 15.29 11.31 10.84
CA SER A 103 16.10 12.49 11.15
C SER A 103 17.48 12.41 10.52
N PHE A 104 17.84 13.41 9.72
CA PHE A 104 19.19 13.56 9.22
C PHE A 104 20.04 14.42 10.20
N PRO A 105 21.24 13.96 10.57
CA PRO A 105 22.14 14.78 11.35
C PRO A 105 22.58 16.01 10.55
N ARG A 106 22.99 17.06 11.27
CA ARG A 106 23.48 18.28 10.62
C ARG A 106 24.65 17.98 9.70
N CYS A 107 24.53 18.37 8.45
CA CYS A 107 25.58 18.27 7.47
C CYS A 107 26.56 19.44 7.66
N SER A 108 27.79 19.16 8.08
CA SER A 108 28.85 20.15 8.27
C SER A 108 30.16 19.66 7.64
N GLY A 109 30.79 20.51 6.86
CA GLY A 109 32.05 20.21 6.20
C GLY A 109 31.92 19.78 4.73
N THR A 110 33.03 19.82 4.06
CA THR A 110 33.16 19.51 2.62
C THR A 110 32.79 18.06 2.34
N GLY A 111 31.83 17.85 1.44
CA GLY A 111 31.40 16.50 1.03
C GLY A 111 30.45 15.78 1.98
N CYS A 112 29.92 16.45 3.01
CA CYS A 112 28.88 15.88 3.84
C CYS A 112 27.63 15.60 2.99
N ARG A 113 27.17 14.35 3.01
CA ARG A 113 25.97 13.92 2.32
C ARG A 113 25.31 12.79 3.12
N HIS A 114 24.02 12.92 3.32
CA HIS A 114 23.19 11.88 3.89
C HIS A 114 22.24 11.39 2.80
N GLU A 115 22.09 10.10 2.69
CA GLU A 115 21.16 9.44 1.78
C GLU A 115 20.36 8.41 2.56
N HIS A 116 19.05 8.49 2.41
CA HIS A 116 18.13 7.48 2.92
C HIS A 116 17.52 6.75 1.72
N LEU A 117 17.77 5.46 1.63
CA LEU A 117 17.17 4.59 0.64
C LEU A 117 15.79 4.16 1.12
N ILE A 118 14.82 4.16 0.24
CA ILE A 118 13.46 3.68 0.52
C ILE A 118 13.37 2.23 0.09
N THR A 119 13.07 1.34 1.06
CA THR A 119 12.88 -0.09 0.82
C THR A 119 11.40 -0.43 0.86
N TYR A 120 10.85 -0.83 -0.28
CA TYR A 120 9.46 -1.22 -0.41
C TYR A 120 9.25 -2.69 -0.05
N GLN A 121 8.07 -3.03 0.46
CA GLN A 121 7.66 -4.42 0.70
C GLN A 121 7.30 -5.17 -0.60
N ALA A 122 7.37 -4.50 -1.74
CA ALA A 122 7.17 -5.06 -3.06
C ALA A 122 8.45 -4.94 -3.89
N THR A 123 8.65 -5.87 -4.80
CA THR A 123 9.72 -5.79 -5.80
C THR A 123 9.43 -4.73 -6.86
N ASP A 124 10.44 -4.31 -7.58
CA ASP A 124 10.27 -3.38 -8.71
C ASP A 124 9.32 -3.95 -9.77
N THR A 125 9.37 -5.25 -10.02
CA THR A 125 8.48 -5.95 -10.96
C THR A 125 7.03 -5.89 -10.50
N GLN A 126 6.77 -6.14 -9.22
CA GLN A 126 5.43 -6.05 -8.64
C GLN A 126 4.88 -4.63 -8.68
N ILE A 127 5.71 -3.62 -8.37
CA ILE A 127 5.30 -2.21 -8.46
C ILE A 127 4.96 -1.82 -9.91
N GLU A 128 5.74 -2.27 -10.90
CA GLU A 128 5.43 -2.02 -12.30
C GLU A 128 4.12 -2.71 -12.74
N SER A 129 3.91 -3.95 -12.31
CA SER A 129 2.66 -4.68 -12.57
C SER A 129 1.47 -3.96 -11.93
N LEU A 130 1.60 -3.52 -10.67
CA LEU A 130 0.56 -2.74 -9.99
C LEU A 130 0.26 -1.42 -10.71
N LYS A 131 1.31 -0.71 -11.15
CA LYS A 131 1.16 0.53 -11.95
C LYS A 131 0.40 0.28 -13.25
N SER A 132 0.66 -0.84 -13.93
CA SER A 132 -0.02 -1.19 -15.18
C SER A 132 -1.52 -1.44 -15.01
N LEU A 133 -1.96 -1.84 -13.82
CA LEU A 133 -3.35 -2.06 -13.44
C LEU A 133 -4.02 -0.80 -12.87
N SER A 134 -3.26 0.24 -12.57
CA SER A 134 -3.73 1.44 -11.90
C SER A 134 -4.06 2.56 -12.88
N GLN A 135 -5.11 3.33 -12.61
CA GLN A 135 -5.46 4.52 -13.38
C GLN A 135 -4.56 5.72 -13.06
N GLY A 136 -3.96 5.73 -11.89
CA GLY A 136 -3.06 6.76 -11.40
C GLY A 136 -2.21 6.24 -10.25
N CYS A 137 -1.09 6.86 -10.00
CA CYS A 137 -0.28 6.63 -8.81
C CYS A 137 0.23 7.96 -8.28
N LYS A 138 0.47 8.00 -6.98
CA LYS A 138 0.99 9.18 -6.30
C LYS A 138 1.96 8.75 -5.23
N GLN A 139 3.04 9.49 -5.09
CA GLN A 139 3.91 9.38 -3.93
C GLN A 139 4.25 10.77 -3.41
N THR A 140 4.31 10.90 -2.09
CA THR A 140 4.55 12.14 -1.39
C THR A 140 5.69 11.97 -0.40
N ILE A 141 6.59 12.93 -0.32
CA ILE A 141 7.61 13.06 0.72
C ILE A 141 7.33 14.36 1.47
N THR A 142 7.09 14.25 2.76
CA THR A 142 7.05 15.40 3.66
C THR A 142 8.40 15.52 4.36
N PHE A 143 8.98 16.69 4.37
CA PHE A 143 10.25 16.92 5.04
C PHE A 143 10.24 18.21 5.86
N GLY A 144 10.77 18.10 7.09
CA GLY A 144 10.97 19.22 7.99
C GLY A 144 12.38 19.78 7.87
N CYS A 145 12.52 21.09 7.88
CA CYS A 145 13.81 21.76 7.84
C CYS A 145 13.96 22.84 8.92
N PHE A 146 15.13 22.85 9.53
CA PHE A 146 15.55 23.90 10.46
C PHE A 146 16.96 24.35 10.10
N LEU A 147 17.12 25.58 9.55
CA LEU A 147 18.39 26.10 9.02
C LEU A 147 19.05 25.15 7.98
N ALA A 148 18.24 24.36 7.29
CA ALA A 148 18.69 23.33 6.35
C ALA A 148 18.01 23.55 4.99
N PRO A 149 18.49 24.49 4.16
CA PRO A 149 17.83 24.83 2.91
C PRO A 149 17.95 23.67 1.90
N MET A 150 16.85 23.33 1.23
CA MET A 150 16.83 22.39 0.10
C MET A 150 17.49 23.00 -1.14
N LYS A 151 17.40 24.31 -1.28
CA LYS A 151 18.07 25.07 -2.33
C LYS A 151 18.66 26.36 -1.74
N TRP A 152 19.91 26.62 -2.04
CA TRP A 152 20.59 27.84 -1.64
C TRP A 152 21.23 28.48 -2.87
N TYR A 153 20.77 29.71 -3.21
CA TYR A 153 21.06 30.33 -4.50
C TYR A 153 20.71 29.39 -5.66
N SER A 154 21.69 29.01 -6.48
CA SER A 154 21.53 28.07 -7.59
C SER A 154 21.90 26.62 -7.25
N VAL A 155 22.27 26.35 -5.98
CA VAL A 155 22.74 25.02 -5.55
C VAL A 155 21.63 24.29 -4.83
N HIS A 156 21.35 23.07 -5.25
CA HIS A 156 20.46 22.16 -4.55
C HIS A 156 21.23 21.39 -3.48
N HIS A 157 20.69 21.40 -2.25
CA HIS A 157 21.25 20.70 -1.10
C HIS A 157 20.40 19.49 -0.70
N GLY A 158 19.16 19.39 -1.23
CA GLY A 158 18.31 18.25 -1.02
C GLY A 158 17.58 17.89 -2.32
N TRP A 159 17.38 16.60 -2.52
CA TRP A 159 16.65 16.04 -3.65
C TRP A 159 16.18 14.63 -3.34
N TRP A 160 15.23 14.16 -4.10
CA TRP A 160 14.90 12.74 -4.13
C TRP A 160 15.36 12.12 -5.46
N THR A 161 15.47 10.80 -5.49
CA THR A 161 15.81 10.09 -6.73
C THR A 161 14.58 9.35 -7.26
N ASP A 162 14.40 9.43 -8.57
CA ASP A 162 13.36 8.69 -9.28
C ASP A 162 13.68 7.18 -9.33
N ARG A 163 12.79 6.41 -9.95
CA ARG A 163 12.94 4.97 -10.15
C ARG A 163 14.25 4.55 -10.83
N SER A 164 14.84 5.42 -11.64
CA SER A 164 16.08 5.20 -12.38
C SER A 164 17.31 5.73 -11.63
N GLY A 165 17.12 6.31 -10.43
CA GLY A 165 18.20 6.91 -9.64
C GLY A 165 18.57 8.32 -10.07
N ASN A 166 17.81 8.97 -10.96
CA ASN A 166 18.10 10.34 -11.37
C ASN A 166 17.60 11.32 -10.31
N PRO A 167 18.36 12.39 -10.02
CA PRO A 167 17.96 13.39 -9.03
C PRO A 167 16.78 14.22 -9.53
N GLN A 168 15.80 14.39 -8.66
CA GLN A 168 14.62 15.23 -8.83
C GLN A 168 14.63 16.31 -7.78
N TYR A 169 14.42 17.55 -8.18
CA TYR A 169 14.58 18.72 -7.33
C TYR A 169 13.26 19.38 -7.04
N CYS A 170 13.10 19.86 -5.83
CA CYS A 170 11.98 20.71 -5.48
C CYS A 170 12.16 22.10 -6.09
N THR A 171 11.19 22.55 -6.88
CA THR A 171 11.21 23.88 -7.53
C THR A 171 10.72 24.99 -6.61
N ASP A 172 9.70 24.72 -5.78
CA ASP A 172 8.97 25.71 -5.01
C ASP A 172 9.02 25.49 -3.49
N CYS A 173 10.09 24.83 -3.01
CA CYS A 173 10.25 24.54 -1.59
C CYS A 173 10.43 25.81 -0.75
N GLN A 174 9.68 25.90 0.34
CA GLN A 174 9.76 26.96 1.34
C GLN A 174 10.97 26.79 2.28
N CYS A 175 11.52 25.57 2.36
CA CYS A 175 12.73 25.24 3.11
C CYS A 175 14.00 25.94 2.56
N ASN A 176 13.90 27.25 2.29
CA ASN A 176 14.98 28.06 1.72
C ASN A 176 15.46 29.16 2.66
N SER A 177 14.96 29.17 3.90
CA SER A 177 15.17 30.27 4.81
C SER A 177 16.35 30.02 5.75
N LYS A 178 17.21 31.03 5.91
CA LYS A 178 18.17 31.13 7.04
C LYS A 178 17.50 31.46 8.38
N LYS A 179 16.18 31.53 8.44
CA LYS A 179 15.48 31.81 9.68
C LYS A 179 15.55 30.59 10.59
N PRO A 180 15.82 30.75 11.88
CA PRO A 180 15.84 29.67 12.85
C PRO A 180 14.40 29.30 13.24
N VAL A 181 13.60 28.87 12.26
CA VAL A 181 12.21 28.43 12.40
C VAL A 181 12.09 27.10 11.71
N TRP A 182 11.40 26.16 12.35
CA TRP A 182 10.98 24.93 11.71
C TRP A 182 9.99 25.25 10.60
N MET A 183 10.23 24.67 9.43
CA MET A 183 9.36 24.73 8.26
C MET A 183 9.15 23.30 7.76
N GLU A 184 8.01 23.07 7.18
CA GLU A 184 7.67 21.83 6.51
C GLU A 184 7.40 22.12 5.03
N ASP A 185 7.88 21.22 4.18
CA ASP A 185 7.56 21.19 2.77
C ASP A 185 7.09 19.79 2.38
N GLU A 186 6.30 19.73 1.34
CA GLU A 186 5.81 18.49 0.74
C GLU A 186 6.22 18.44 -0.73
N ILE A 187 6.82 17.33 -1.14
CA ILE A 187 7.07 17.01 -2.54
C ILE A 187 6.16 15.86 -2.92
N SER A 188 5.34 16.07 -3.93
CA SER A 188 4.43 15.06 -4.46
C SER A 188 4.63 14.90 -5.96
N THR A 189 4.53 13.67 -6.45
CA THR A 189 4.52 13.38 -7.89
C THR A 189 3.50 12.31 -8.22
N GLU A 190 2.84 12.49 -9.36
CA GLU A 190 1.92 11.53 -9.98
C GLU A 190 2.48 10.99 -11.30
N ASP A 191 3.71 11.36 -11.67
CA ASP A 191 4.35 10.89 -12.88
C ASP A 191 4.78 9.42 -12.74
N PHE A 192 4.11 8.54 -13.46
CA PHE A 192 4.43 7.11 -13.52
C PHE A 192 5.89 6.81 -13.86
N ASN A 193 6.53 7.67 -14.65
CA ASN A 193 7.92 7.46 -15.08
C ASN A 193 8.92 7.75 -13.95
N LEU A 194 8.55 8.55 -12.98
CA LEU A 194 9.40 8.91 -11.85
C LEU A 194 9.23 7.96 -10.66
N LEU A 195 8.09 7.25 -10.57
CA LEU A 195 7.74 6.39 -9.45
C LEU A 195 8.19 4.93 -9.64
N PRO A 196 8.57 4.24 -8.56
CA PRO A 196 8.64 4.72 -7.18
C PRO A 196 9.88 5.56 -6.91
N MET A 197 9.81 6.46 -5.93
CA MET A 197 10.97 7.19 -5.41
C MET A 197 11.93 6.21 -4.75
N LYS A 198 13.25 6.33 -5.02
CA LYS A 198 14.26 5.36 -4.52
C LYS A 198 15.00 5.84 -3.30
N SER A 199 15.25 7.13 -3.19
CA SER A 199 15.94 7.70 -2.03
C SER A 199 15.62 9.17 -1.83
N PHE A 200 15.86 9.63 -0.61
CA PHE A 200 15.97 11.06 -0.29
C PHE A 200 17.39 11.39 0.11
N VAL A 201 17.93 12.45 -0.46
CA VAL A 201 19.32 12.88 -0.27
C VAL A 201 19.36 14.29 0.27
N TYR A 202 20.22 14.51 1.29
CA TYR A 202 20.51 15.82 1.83
C TYR A 202 22.03 16.02 1.98
N GLY A 203 22.54 17.14 1.45
CA GLY A 203 23.95 17.51 1.49
C GLY A 203 24.37 18.25 0.23
N PRO A 204 25.53 18.94 0.22
CA PRO A 204 26.01 19.63 -0.96
C PRO A 204 26.30 18.64 -2.10
N LEU A 205 25.99 19.03 -3.33
CA LEU A 205 26.44 18.32 -4.52
C LEU A 205 27.97 18.29 -4.54
N LYS A 206 28.55 17.13 -4.87
CA LYS A 206 30.01 17.03 -5.05
C LYS A 206 30.47 18.04 -6.11
N GLY A 207 31.37 18.96 -5.72
CA GLY A 207 32.00 19.91 -6.64
C GLY A 207 31.69 21.38 -6.43
N PHE A 208 30.97 21.74 -5.37
CA PHE A 208 30.77 23.13 -4.94
C PHE A 208 31.43 23.32 -3.56
N ASP A 209 32.73 23.47 -3.56
CA ASP A 209 33.53 24.03 -2.46
C ASP A 209 33.61 25.54 -2.58
#